data_a4322458a773b3370f3fc7c426a62373
#
_entry.id   a4322458a773b3370f3fc7c426a62373
#
_cell.length_a   1.000
_cell.length_b   1.000
_cell.length_c   1.000
_cell.angle_alpha   90.00
_cell.angle_beta   90.00
_cell.angle_gamma   90.00
#
_symmetry.space_group_name_H-M   'P 1'
#
loop_
_entity.id
_entity.type
_entity.pdbx_description
1 polymer ?
#
loop_
_entity_poly.entity_id
_entity_poly.type
_entity_poly.pdbx_seq_one_letter_code
_entity_poly.pdbx_strand_id
1 'polypeptide(L)'
;MSEAIDEVRPNNGWDDRPDHLGADPLPPILMYHSVTPYEQDPYLVTVRPERFDQQLRWLHRRGLRGTSMRELLAARRYGTGRRLVGLTFDDGYADFSTYVLPALARFGFTATVFVIADLLGGSNSWDPAGPRKTLMTAQQIRQAAASGIEIGSHSRRHVSLTSIGGDELTAEVSGSRAILQEVSGQEVSGFCYPYGHVDEPAVNAVRAAGYHYGCAIWRSPLTGPHALPRSFVGDRDGSLRLRAKWYRYHLRR
;
A
#
# COMPACT_ATOMS: atom_id res chain seq x y z
N MET A 1 -37.35 27.75 19.89
CA MET A 1 -37.02 26.35 20.12
C MET A 1 -36.54 25.83 18.78
N SER A 2 -35.22 25.77 18.60
CA SER A 2 -34.59 25.23 17.40
C SER A 2 -33.91 23.93 17.82
N GLU A 3 -34.48 22.80 17.41
CA GLU A 3 -33.86 21.48 17.59
C GLU A 3 -32.66 21.35 16.65
N ALA A 4 -31.46 21.26 17.21
CA ALA A 4 -30.26 20.89 16.49
C ALA A 4 -30.39 19.42 16.09
N ILE A 5 -30.45 19.17 14.79
CA ILE A 5 -30.35 17.82 14.23
C ILE A 5 -28.89 17.40 14.39
N ASP A 6 -28.63 16.50 15.34
CA ASP A 6 -27.35 15.81 15.50
C ASP A 6 -27.10 14.94 14.26
N GLU A 7 -26.23 15.39 13.36
CA GLU A 7 -25.73 14.59 12.24
C GLU A 7 -24.95 13.41 12.80
N VAL A 8 -25.59 12.25 12.86
CA VAL A 8 -24.93 10.97 13.14
C VAL A 8 -23.97 10.68 11.99
N ARG A 9 -22.69 11.02 12.16
CA ARG A 9 -21.63 10.57 11.25
C ARG A 9 -21.57 9.04 11.30
N PRO A 10 -21.54 8.33 10.17
CA PRO A 10 -21.36 6.89 10.17
C PRO A 10 -20.03 6.56 10.86
N ASN A 11 -20.12 5.75 11.92
CA ASN A 11 -18.96 5.29 12.67
C ASN A 11 -18.19 4.26 11.82
N ASN A 12 -17.22 4.72 11.03
CA ASN A 12 -16.38 3.89 10.14
C ASN A 12 -15.39 3.00 10.92
N GLY A 13 -15.52 2.92 12.23
CA GLY A 13 -14.67 2.07 13.07
C GLY A 13 -13.23 2.58 13.27
N TRP A 14 -12.89 3.76 12.76
CA TRP A 14 -11.61 4.42 12.98
C TRP A 14 -11.73 5.44 14.12
N ASP A 15 -10.87 5.27 15.14
CA ASP A 15 -10.75 6.21 16.25
C ASP A 15 -9.48 7.03 16.03
N ASP A 16 -9.61 8.34 15.87
CA ASP A 16 -8.52 9.27 15.57
C ASP A 16 -7.51 9.46 16.71
N ARG A 17 -7.66 8.74 17.82
CA ARG A 17 -6.71 8.84 18.93
C ARG A 17 -5.39 8.14 18.60
N PRO A 18 -4.23 8.78 18.83
CA PRO A 18 -2.91 8.27 18.43
C PRO A 18 -2.50 6.92 19.05
N ASP A 19 -3.14 6.49 20.13
CA ASP A 19 -2.72 5.33 20.92
C ASP A 19 -3.42 4.01 20.60
N HIS A 20 -4.27 3.96 19.56
CA HIS A 20 -5.17 2.81 19.30
C HIS A 20 -4.71 1.84 18.21
N LEU A 21 -3.41 1.78 17.90
CA LEU A 21 -2.89 0.68 17.06
C LEU A 21 -2.84 -0.68 17.78
N GLY A 22 -3.54 -0.84 18.90
CA GLY A 22 -3.56 -2.08 19.69
C GLY A 22 -2.21 -2.43 20.33
N ALA A 23 -2.21 -3.12 21.45
CA ALA A 23 -1.00 -3.57 22.16
C ALA A 23 -0.20 -4.65 21.38
N ASP A 24 -0.82 -5.29 20.38
CA ASP A 24 -0.17 -6.31 19.58
C ASP A 24 0.87 -5.70 18.61
N PRO A 25 2.00 -6.37 18.44
CA PRO A 25 3.00 -5.96 17.47
C PRO A 25 2.41 -5.89 16.05
N LEU A 26 2.84 -4.90 15.25
CA LEU A 26 2.42 -4.77 13.86
C LEU A 26 2.73 -6.07 13.10
N PRO A 27 1.78 -6.71 12.39
CA PRO A 27 2.10 -7.84 11.53
C PRO A 27 3.04 -7.43 10.38
N PRO A 28 3.79 -8.37 9.77
CA PRO A 28 4.68 -8.06 8.66
C PRO A 28 3.92 -7.45 7.49
N ILE A 29 4.52 -6.43 6.86
CA ILE A 29 4.00 -5.81 5.65
C ILE A 29 5.04 -6.01 4.55
N LEU A 30 4.64 -6.65 3.46
CA LEU A 30 5.45 -6.90 2.28
C LEU A 30 5.16 -5.85 1.20
N MET A 31 6.22 -5.32 0.60
CA MET A 31 6.17 -4.29 -0.43
C MET A 31 6.63 -4.87 -1.76
N TYR A 32 5.76 -4.83 -2.72
CA TYR A 32 5.97 -5.16 -4.13
C TYR A 32 5.73 -3.92 -4.99
N HIS A 33 6.04 -4.03 -6.28
CA HIS A 33 5.67 -3.04 -7.29
C HIS A 33 5.07 -3.77 -8.51
N SER A 34 5.87 -4.14 -9.49
CA SER A 34 5.46 -4.79 -10.74
C SER A 34 5.58 -6.31 -10.66
N VAL A 35 4.61 -7.03 -11.22
CA VAL A 35 4.66 -8.49 -11.38
C VAL A 35 4.42 -8.83 -12.85
N THR A 36 5.50 -9.11 -13.59
CA THR A 36 5.44 -9.37 -15.03
C THR A 36 6.69 -10.12 -15.48
N PRO A 37 6.69 -10.87 -16.60
CA PRO A 37 7.91 -11.29 -17.27
C PRO A 37 8.77 -10.09 -17.64
N TYR A 38 10.09 -10.20 -17.47
CA TYR A 38 11.01 -9.11 -17.79
C TYR A 38 12.37 -9.63 -18.26
N GLU A 39 13.05 -8.83 -19.08
CA GLU A 39 14.44 -9.04 -19.49
C GLU A 39 15.39 -8.11 -18.74
N GLN A 40 14.96 -6.88 -18.49
CA GLN A 40 15.72 -5.86 -17.80
C GLN A 40 14.91 -5.26 -16.65
N ASP A 41 15.55 -5.07 -15.50
CA ASP A 41 14.96 -4.47 -14.30
C ASP A 41 16.05 -3.74 -13.50
N PRO A 42 16.53 -2.58 -14.01
CA PRO A 42 17.62 -1.83 -13.38
C PRO A 42 17.26 -1.32 -11.97
N TYR A 43 15.98 -1.11 -11.69
CA TYR A 43 15.49 -0.63 -10.39
C TYR A 43 15.14 -1.76 -9.41
N LEU A 44 15.21 -3.03 -9.86
CA LEU A 44 14.90 -4.23 -9.06
C LEU A 44 13.48 -4.24 -8.50
N VAL A 45 12.53 -3.60 -9.17
CA VAL A 45 11.13 -3.45 -8.73
C VAL A 45 10.20 -4.52 -9.33
N THR A 46 10.71 -5.42 -10.18
CA THR A 46 9.90 -6.42 -10.87
C THR A 46 10.08 -7.81 -10.27
N VAL A 47 8.98 -8.53 -10.15
CA VAL A 47 8.94 -9.95 -9.76
C VAL A 47 8.32 -10.74 -10.91
N ARG A 48 8.93 -11.86 -11.30
CA ARG A 48 8.32 -12.76 -12.29
C ARG A 48 7.06 -13.41 -11.73
N PRO A 49 6.02 -13.64 -12.55
CA PRO A 49 4.76 -14.25 -12.10
C PRO A 49 4.96 -15.59 -11.39
N GLU A 50 5.88 -16.43 -11.87
CA GLU A 50 6.19 -17.74 -11.26
C GLU A 50 6.84 -17.56 -9.89
N ARG A 51 7.69 -16.54 -9.73
CA ARG A 51 8.30 -16.20 -8.44
C ARG A 51 7.27 -15.67 -7.47
N PHE A 52 6.39 -14.80 -7.92
CA PHE A 52 5.29 -14.26 -7.12
C PHE A 52 4.37 -15.40 -6.63
N ASP A 53 3.97 -16.32 -7.50
CA ASP A 53 3.19 -17.50 -7.14
C ASP A 53 3.91 -18.37 -6.08
N GLN A 54 5.23 -18.60 -6.22
CA GLN A 54 6.03 -19.29 -5.20
C GLN A 54 6.03 -18.58 -3.85
N GLN A 55 6.07 -17.25 -3.85
CA GLN A 55 6.04 -16.43 -2.63
C GLN A 55 4.67 -16.52 -1.94
N LEU A 56 3.56 -16.45 -2.70
CA LEU A 56 2.21 -16.64 -2.16
C LEU A 56 2.00 -18.07 -1.61
N ARG A 57 2.46 -19.10 -2.32
CA ARG A 57 2.45 -20.49 -1.82
C ARG A 57 3.25 -20.64 -0.52
N TRP A 58 4.36 -19.94 -0.40
CA TRP A 58 5.19 -19.96 0.81
C TRP A 58 4.42 -19.41 2.01
N LEU A 59 3.68 -18.30 1.86
CA LEU A 59 2.79 -17.76 2.88
C LEU A 59 1.67 -18.77 3.22
N HIS A 60 0.94 -19.22 2.20
CA HIS A 60 -0.21 -20.12 2.36
C HIS A 60 0.15 -21.42 3.09
N ARG A 61 1.26 -22.08 2.72
CA ARG A 61 1.73 -23.32 3.37
C ARG A 61 2.10 -23.14 4.84
N ARG A 62 2.30 -21.92 5.31
CA ARG A 62 2.56 -21.58 6.72
C ARG A 62 1.30 -21.16 7.47
N GLY A 63 0.15 -21.27 6.84
CA GLY A 63 -1.11 -20.81 7.40
C GLY A 63 -1.15 -19.29 7.57
N LEU A 64 -0.34 -18.55 6.78
CA LEU A 64 -0.36 -17.10 6.73
C LEU A 64 -1.30 -16.65 5.62
N ARG A 65 -2.07 -15.60 5.87
CA ARG A 65 -2.99 -15.01 4.89
C ARG A 65 -2.52 -13.61 4.50
N GLY A 66 -2.33 -13.41 3.20
CA GLY A 66 -2.08 -12.09 2.61
C GLY A 66 -3.35 -11.25 2.66
N THR A 67 -3.22 -9.99 3.09
CA THR A 67 -4.38 -9.11 3.27
C THR A 67 -4.05 -7.65 2.94
N SER A 68 -5.09 -6.84 2.73
CA SER A 68 -4.95 -5.39 2.58
C SER A 68 -4.47 -4.74 3.88
N MET A 69 -3.97 -3.52 3.78
CA MET A 69 -3.55 -2.75 4.96
C MET A 69 -4.74 -2.39 5.85
N ARG A 70 -5.88 -2.04 5.26
CA ARG A 70 -7.11 -1.76 5.99
C ARG A 70 -7.51 -2.95 6.86
N GLU A 71 -7.57 -4.14 6.28
CA GLU A 71 -7.91 -5.36 7.00
C GLU A 71 -6.85 -5.71 8.06
N LEU A 72 -5.56 -5.56 7.72
CA LEU A 72 -4.45 -5.82 8.64
C LEU A 72 -4.52 -4.96 9.89
N LEU A 73 -4.73 -3.65 9.72
CA LEU A 73 -4.79 -2.70 10.83
C LEU A 73 -6.05 -2.89 11.66
N ALA A 74 -7.20 -3.19 11.02
CA ALA A 74 -8.42 -3.54 11.74
C ALA A 74 -8.24 -4.81 12.58
N ALA A 75 -7.69 -5.88 11.99
CA ALA A 75 -7.42 -7.13 12.70
C ALA A 75 -6.44 -6.95 13.86
N ARG A 76 -5.40 -6.12 13.68
CA ARG A 76 -4.46 -5.77 14.75
C ARG A 76 -5.17 -5.09 15.92
N ARG A 77 -6.07 -4.14 15.65
CA ARG A 77 -6.84 -3.44 16.67
C ARG A 77 -7.66 -4.39 17.56
N TYR A 78 -8.17 -5.47 16.96
CA TYR A 78 -8.97 -6.48 17.68
C TYR A 78 -8.16 -7.70 18.16
N GLY A 79 -6.82 -7.68 18.08
CA GLY A 79 -5.94 -8.78 18.51
C GLY A 79 -6.03 -10.04 17.64
N THR A 80 -6.56 -9.93 16.42
CA THR A 80 -6.76 -11.08 15.50
C THR A 80 -5.73 -11.15 14.36
N GLY A 81 -4.72 -10.28 14.40
CA GLY A 81 -3.73 -10.10 13.31
C GLY A 81 -2.63 -11.17 13.22
N ARG A 82 -2.55 -12.14 14.13
CA ARG A 82 -1.37 -13.04 14.32
C ARG A 82 -0.94 -13.85 13.08
N ARG A 83 -1.86 -14.17 12.17
CA ARG A 83 -1.59 -14.94 10.94
C ARG A 83 -1.74 -14.10 9.67
N LEU A 84 -1.82 -12.79 9.81
CA LEU A 84 -1.96 -11.88 8.68
C LEU A 84 -0.62 -11.33 8.25
N VAL A 85 -0.51 -11.06 6.96
CA VAL A 85 0.63 -10.40 6.30
C VAL A 85 0.06 -9.34 5.37
N GLY A 86 0.40 -8.08 5.60
CA GLY A 86 0.04 -7.00 4.67
C GLY A 86 0.74 -7.22 3.33
N LEU A 87 -0.03 -7.22 2.27
CA LEU A 87 0.49 -7.23 0.90
C LEU A 87 0.23 -5.85 0.27
N THR A 88 1.30 -5.17 -0.12
CA THR A 88 1.21 -3.83 -0.73
C THR A 88 1.93 -3.82 -2.07
N PHE A 89 1.35 -3.10 -3.03
CA PHE A 89 1.89 -2.92 -4.37
C PHE A 89 1.94 -1.43 -4.67
N ASP A 90 3.12 -0.90 -4.95
CA ASP A 90 3.33 0.51 -5.22
C ASP A 90 3.19 0.81 -6.72
N ASP A 91 3.06 2.09 -7.08
CA ASP A 91 3.01 2.67 -8.42
C ASP A 91 1.74 2.40 -9.23
N GLY A 92 0.96 1.38 -8.91
CA GLY A 92 -0.25 1.04 -9.65
C GLY A 92 0.02 0.55 -11.07
N TYR A 93 1.01 -0.33 -11.27
CA TYR A 93 1.30 -0.94 -12.57
C TYR A 93 0.11 -1.76 -13.10
N ALA A 94 -0.17 -1.68 -14.40
CA ALA A 94 -1.28 -2.38 -15.05
C ALA A 94 -1.16 -3.91 -15.00
N ASP A 95 0.07 -4.42 -14.82
CA ASP A 95 0.35 -5.85 -14.62
C ASP A 95 -0.29 -6.41 -13.34
N PHE A 96 -0.63 -5.55 -12.37
CA PHE A 96 -1.43 -5.94 -11.20
C PHE A 96 -2.73 -6.64 -11.61
N SER A 97 -3.46 -6.09 -12.58
CA SER A 97 -4.71 -6.68 -13.07
C SER A 97 -4.49 -8.02 -13.78
N THR A 98 -3.36 -8.16 -14.48
CA THR A 98 -3.08 -9.34 -15.31
C THR A 98 -2.50 -10.50 -14.51
N TYR A 99 -1.59 -10.23 -13.58
CA TYR A 99 -0.84 -11.28 -12.89
C TYR A 99 -1.12 -11.33 -11.38
N VAL A 100 -1.26 -10.17 -10.72
CA VAL A 100 -1.41 -10.14 -9.26
C VAL A 100 -2.82 -10.54 -8.84
N LEU A 101 -3.83 -9.86 -9.37
CA LEU A 101 -5.22 -10.07 -8.98
C LEU A 101 -5.67 -11.54 -9.12
N PRO A 102 -5.44 -12.26 -10.25
CA PRO A 102 -5.78 -13.66 -10.36
C PRO A 102 -4.98 -14.56 -9.41
N ALA A 103 -3.71 -14.22 -9.16
CA ALA A 103 -2.88 -14.98 -8.24
C ALA A 103 -3.38 -14.85 -6.81
N LEU A 104 -3.72 -13.65 -6.34
CA LEU A 104 -4.30 -13.42 -5.01
C LEU A 104 -5.62 -14.19 -4.85
N ALA A 105 -6.50 -14.13 -5.85
CA ALA A 105 -7.81 -14.81 -5.82
C ALA A 105 -7.66 -16.33 -5.61
N ARG A 106 -6.66 -16.99 -6.23
CA ARG A 106 -6.41 -18.45 -6.06
C ARG A 106 -6.11 -18.85 -4.61
N PHE A 107 -5.56 -17.94 -3.79
CA PHE A 107 -5.21 -18.19 -2.40
C PHE A 107 -6.23 -17.60 -1.41
N GLY A 108 -7.27 -16.91 -1.89
CA GLY A 108 -8.20 -16.15 -1.04
C GLY A 108 -7.50 -15.00 -0.31
N PHE A 109 -6.48 -14.41 -0.94
CA PHE A 109 -5.73 -13.27 -0.42
C PHE A 109 -6.28 -11.96 -0.96
N THR A 110 -6.13 -10.89 -0.19
CA THR A 110 -6.36 -9.51 -0.62
C THR A 110 -5.06 -8.72 -0.53
N ALA A 111 -5.06 -7.47 -0.97
CA ALA A 111 -3.91 -6.59 -0.97
C ALA A 111 -4.34 -5.12 -1.00
N THR A 112 -3.39 -4.22 -0.80
CA THR A 112 -3.51 -2.79 -1.10
C THR A 112 -2.66 -2.47 -2.32
N VAL A 113 -3.20 -1.76 -3.31
CA VAL A 113 -2.44 -1.17 -4.39
C VAL A 113 -2.42 0.34 -4.23
N PHE A 114 -1.22 0.93 -4.16
CA PHE A 114 -1.01 2.37 -4.08
C PHE A 114 -0.84 2.95 -5.47
N VAL A 115 -1.75 3.83 -5.87
CA VAL A 115 -1.91 4.32 -7.24
C VAL A 115 -1.49 5.79 -7.34
N ILE A 116 -0.81 6.14 -8.42
CA ILE A 116 -0.43 7.52 -8.76
C ILE A 116 -1.60 8.17 -9.49
N ALA A 117 -2.23 9.16 -8.86
CA ALA A 117 -3.55 9.62 -9.24
C ALA A 117 -3.63 10.33 -10.60
N ASP A 118 -2.62 11.12 -10.98
CA ASP A 118 -2.61 11.88 -12.23
C ASP A 118 -2.06 11.06 -13.42
N LEU A 119 -1.55 9.84 -13.20
CA LEU A 119 -0.90 9.04 -14.22
C LEU A 119 -1.69 7.79 -14.64
N LEU A 120 -3.01 7.78 -14.41
CA LEU A 120 -3.86 6.64 -14.75
C LEU A 120 -3.82 6.34 -16.26
N GLY A 121 -3.52 5.09 -16.61
CA GLY A 121 -3.33 4.65 -18.00
C GLY A 121 -2.06 5.18 -18.69
N GLY A 122 -1.25 5.94 -17.96
CA GLY A 122 0.05 6.43 -18.42
C GLY A 122 1.18 5.41 -18.28
N SER A 123 2.39 5.88 -18.00
CA SER A 123 3.56 5.02 -17.82
C SER A 123 4.50 5.56 -16.75
N ASN A 124 5.41 4.69 -16.26
CA ASN A 124 6.45 4.97 -15.26
C ASN A 124 7.53 5.95 -15.79
N SER A 125 7.14 7.20 -16.08
CA SER A 125 8.03 8.21 -16.66
C SER A 125 9.16 8.65 -15.71
N TRP A 126 9.03 8.40 -14.41
CA TRP A 126 10.05 8.70 -13.39
C TRP A 126 11.23 7.72 -13.38
N ASP A 127 11.10 6.57 -14.08
CA ASP A 127 12.14 5.54 -14.20
C ASP A 127 12.75 5.48 -15.59
N PRO A 128 13.52 6.48 -16.04
CA PRO A 128 13.94 6.62 -17.44
C PRO A 128 14.94 5.55 -17.91
N ALA A 129 15.68 4.92 -16.99
CA ALA A 129 16.68 3.89 -17.34
C ALA A 129 16.06 2.49 -17.49
N GLY A 130 14.80 2.30 -17.04
CA GLY A 130 14.10 1.02 -17.12
C GLY A 130 13.14 0.94 -18.31
N PRO A 131 12.55 -0.26 -18.52
CA PRO A 131 11.53 -0.43 -19.55
C PRO A 131 10.28 0.40 -19.21
N ARG A 132 9.63 0.93 -20.23
CA ARG A 132 8.34 1.61 -20.09
C ARG A 132 7.27 0.58 -19.73
N LYS A 133 6.63 0.79 -18.56
CA LYS A 133 5.53 -0.01 -18.06
C LYS A 133 4.27 0.83 -17.97
N THR A 134 3.16 0.28 -18.40
CA THR A 134 1.85 0.96 -18.31
C THR A 134 1.33 0.92 -16.88
N LEU A 135 0.59 1.96 -16.51
CA LEU A 135 -0.11 2.08 -15.24
C LEU A 135 -1.59 1.71 -15.38
N MET A 136 -2.22 1.34 -14.28
CA MET A 136 -3.64 0.98 -14.24
C MET A 136 -4.51 2.12 -14.77
N THR A 137 -5.44 1.76 -15.64
CA THR A 137 -6.52 2.64 -16.06
C THR A 137 -7.57 2.78 -14.95
N ALA A 138 -8.40 3.81 -15.01
CA ALA A 138 -9.54 3.98 -14.10
C ALA A 138 -10.48 2.74 -14.09
N GLN A 139 -10.63 2.07 -15.23
CA GLN A 139 -11.43 0.84 -15.32
C GLN A 139 -10.79 -0.31 -14.53
N GLN A 140 -9.46 -0.51 -14.66
CA GLN A 140 -8.73 -1.55 -13.92
C GLN A 140 -8.74 -1.30 -12.40
N ILE A 141 -8.68 -0.03 -11.99
CA ILE A 141 -8.81 0.36 -10.57
C ILE A 141 -10.18 0.00 -10.04
N ARG A 142 -11.27 0.33 -10.77
CA ARG A 142 -12.63 -0.07 -10.38
C ARG A 142 -12.80 -1.59 -10.30
N GLN A 143 -12.23 -2.34 -11.25
CA GLN A 143 -12.27 -3.80 -11.23
C GLN A 143 -11.52 -4.39 -10.03
N ALA A 144 -10.33 -3.87 -9.71
CA ALA A 144 -9.57 -4.27 -8.54
C ALA A 144 -10.36 -3.98 -7.25
N ALA A 145 -10.93 -2.78 -7.13
CA ALA A 145 -11.76 -2.37 -6.01
C ALA A 145 -12.97 -3.30 -5.82
N ALA A 146 -13.69 -3.61 -6.91
CA ALA A 146 -14.83 -4.55 -6.90
C ALA A 146 -14.43 -5.98 -6.54
N SER A 147 -13.15 -6.34 -6.74
CA SER A 147 -12.59 -7.65 -6.36
C SER A 147 -12.05 -7.69 -4.92
N GLY A 148 -12.32 -6.67 -4.10
CA GLY A 148 -11.90 -6.62 -2.69
C GLY A 148 -10.47 -6.12 -2.47
N ILE A 149 -9.82 -5.58 -3.49
CA ILE A 149 -8.51 -4.93 -3.35
C ILE A 149 -8.71 -3.52 -2.77
N GLU A 150 -7.92 -3.16 -1.77
CA GLU A 150 -7.89 -1.81 -1.24
C GLU A 150 -7.10 -0.90 -2.19
N ILE A 151 -7.69 0.23 -2.55
CA ILE A 151 -7.03 1.27 -3.31
C ILE A 151 -6.46 2.29 -2.33
N GLY A 152 -5.16 2.49 -2.38
CA GLY A 152 -4.41 3.52 -1.64
C GLY A 152 -3.81 4.55 -2.58
N SER A 153 -3.31 5.66 -2.02
CA SER A 153 -2.69 6.73 -2.78
C SER A 153 -1.17 6.63 -2.79
N HIS A 154 -0.56 6.90 -3.95
CA HIS A 154 0.89 7.07 -4.13
C HIS A 154 1.22 8.47 -4.67
N SER A 155 0.60 9.51 -4.09
CA SER A 155 0.61 10.90 -4.54
C SER A 155 -0.06 11.12 -5.91
N ARG A 156 -0.01 12.35 -6.43
CA ARG A 156 -0.56 12.68 -7.75
C ARG A 156 0.41 12.36 -8.87
N ARG A 157 1.70 12.76 -8.74
CA ARG A 157 2.70 12.76 -9.83
C ARG A 157 3.96 11.96 -9.51
N HIS A 158 3.99 11.24 -8.39
CA HIS A 158 5.15 10.47 -7.93
C HIS A 158 6.38 11.34 -7.64
N VAL A 159 6.17 12.53 -7.06
CA VAL A 159 7.27 13.41 -6.63
C VAL A 159 7.70 13.07 -5.19
N SER A 160 8.96 13.32 -4.85
CA SER A 160 9.43 13.20 -3.47
C SER A 160 8.78 14.29 -2.62
N LEU A 161 7.94 13.93 -1.65
CA LEU A 161 7.22 14.89 -0.81
C LEU A 161 8.16 15.71 0.07
N THR A 162 9.34 15.21 0.38
CA THR A 162 10.36 15.93 1.18
C THR A 162 11.09 17.03 0.39
N SER A 163 10.86 17.10 -0.93
CA SER A 163 11.46 18.13 -1.81
C SER A 163 10.50 19.25 -2.19
N ILE A 164 9.25 19.19 -1.73
CA ILE A 164 8.20 20.17 -1.99
C ILE A 164 7.55 20.63 -0.68
N GLY A 165 6.77 21.69 -0.71
CA GLY A 165 6.11 22.21 0.49
C GLY A 165 4.86 23.02 0.17
N GLY A 166 4.22 23.58 1.22
CA GLY A 166 3.06 24.46 1.10
C GLY A 166 1.91 23.86 0.29
N ASP A 167 1.41 24.65 -0.64
CA ASP A 167 0.26 24.27 -1.47
C ASP A 167 0.55 23.09 -2.39
N GLU A 168 1.79 22.95 -2.88
CA GLU A 168 2.16 21.83 -3.73
C GLU A 168 2.11 20.49 -2.97
N LEU A 169 2.64 20.45 -1.74
CA LEU A 169 2.57 19.27 -0.88
C LEU A 169 1.10 18.91 -0.58
N THR A 170 0.28 19.92 -0.26
CA THR A 170 -1.15 19.72 -0.02
C THR A 170 -1.86 19.18 -1.27
N ALA A 171 -1.56 19.73 -2.45
CA ALA A 171 -2.15 19.27 -3.71
C ALA A 171 -1.76 17.82 -4.04
N GLU A 172 -0.49 17.43 -3.84
CA GLU A 172 -0.02 16.05 -4.06
C GLU A 172 -0.74 15.05 -3.16
N VAL A 173 -0.97 15.40 -1.91
CA VAL A 173 -1.52 14.50 -0.89
C VAL A 173 -3.04 14.50 -0.90
N SER A 174 -3.70 15.66 -0.71
CA SER A 174 -5.18 15.75 -0.65
C SER A 174 -5.82 15.55 -2.03
N GLY A 175 -5.21 16.09 -3.08
CA GLY A 175 -5.70 15.95 -4.46
C GLY A 175 -5.69 14.49 -4.92
N SER A 176 -4.65 13.73 -4.60
CA SER A 176 -4.61 12.30 -4.96
C SER A 176 -5.70 11.49 -4.26
N ARG A 177 -6.00 11.81 -3.00
CA ARG A 177 -7.09 11.16 -2.26
C ARG A 177 -8.44 11.37 -2.94
N ALA A 178 -8.76 12.62 -3.26
CA ALA A 178 -10.04 12.98 -3.89
C ALA A 178 -10.23 12.26 -5.23
N ILE A 179 -9.22 12.31 -6.12
CA ILE A 179 -9.24 11.66 -7.43
C ILE A 179 -9.45 10.14 -7.29
N LEU A 180 -8.69 9.49 -6.41
CA LEU A 180 -8.76 8.04 -6.27
C LEU A 180 -10.05 7.57 -5.60
N GLN A 181 -10.64 8.34 -4.69
CA GLN A 181 -11.98 8.06 -4.15
C GLN A 181 -13.05 8.10 -5.23
N GLU A 182 -13.02 9.13 -6.09
CA GLU A 182 -13.94 9.24 -7.22
C GLU A 182 -13.77 8.07 -8.21
N VAL A 183 -12.52 7.74 -8.56
CA VAL A 183 -12.22 6.69 -9.53
C VAL A 183 -12.58 5.30 -9.01
N SER A 184 -12.23 5.00 -7.75
CA SER A 184 -12.38 3.64 -7.19
C SER A 184 -13.77 3.36 -6.62
N GLY A 185 -14.51 4.41 -6.24
CA GLY A 185 -15.74 4.28 -5.46
C GLY A 185 -15.52 3.79 -4.02
N GLN A 186 -14.27 3.77 -3.54
CA GLN A 186 -13.91 3.39 -2.17
C GLN A 186 -13.44 4.61 -1.37
N GLU A 187 -13.51 4.52 -0.06
CA GLU A 187 -12.73 5.39 0.81
C GLU A 187 -11.23 5.08 0.64
N VAL A 188 -10.42 6.09 0.32
CA VAL A 188 -8.97 5.98 0.22
C VAL A 188 -8.35 6.34 1.55
N SER A 189 -8.08 5.32 2.37
CA SER A 189 -7.63 5.45 3.77
C SER A 189 -6.11 5.38 3.92
N GLY A 190 -5.39 4.89 2.93
CA GLY A 190 -3.94 4.67 2.97
C GLY A 190 -3.16 5.52 2.00
N PHE A 191 -1.99 5.98 2.46
CA PHE A 191 -1.00 6.70 1.66
C PHE A 191 0.32 5.92 1.62
N CYS A 192 1.04 5.98 0.51
CA CYS A 192 2.40 5.49 0.38
C CYS A 192 3.30 6.62 -0.13
N TYR A 193 4.42 6.84 0.56
CA TYR A 193 5.35 7.90 0.21
C TYR A 193 6.22 7.50 -0.99
N PRO A 194 6.21 8.28 -2.09
CA PRO A 194 7.11 8.04 -3.23
C PRO A 194 8.57 7.97 -2.80
N TYR A 195 9.32 7.01 -3.35
CA TYR A 195 10.72 6.71 -3.02
C TYR A 195 10.94 6.31 -1.54
N GLY A 196 9.89 6.23 -0.72
CA GLY A 196 9.98 6.02 0.71
C GLY A 196 10.56 7.21 1.49
N HIS A 197 10.66 8.38 0.89
CA HIS A 197 11.14 9.59 1.53
C HIS A 197 10.07 10.17 2.45
N VAL A 198 10.38 10.26 3.73
CA VAL A 198 9.44 10.68 4.78
C VAL A 198 10.10 11.67 5.72
N ASP A 199 9.41 12.78 5.99
CA ASP A 199 9.74 13.76 7.00
C ASP A 199 8.47 14.19 7.75
N GLU A 200 8.62 15.02 8.79
CA GLU A 200 7.48 15.48 9.58
C GLU A 200 6.47 16.32 8.77
N PRO A 201 6.88 17.25 7.89
CA PRO A 201 5.93 17.97 7.03
C PRO A 201 5.08 17.03 6.17
N ALA A 202 5.69 16.03 5.53
CA ALA A 202 4.98 15.05 4.70
C ALA A 202 4.00 14.20 5.53
N VAL A 203 4.41 13.73 6.72
CA VAL A 203 3.52 13.00 7.64
C VAL A 203 2.35 13.85 8.10
N ASN A 204 2.59 15.11 8.43
CA ASN A 204 1.54 16.03 8.87
C ASN A 204 0.55 16.34 7.73
N ALA A 205 1.03 16.48 6.48
CA ALA A 205 0.17 16.66 5.32
C ALA A 205 -0.72 15.43 5.07
N VAL A 206 -0.16 14.22 5.16
CA VAL A 206 -0.91 12.95 5.01
C VAL A 206 -1.98 12.82 6.10
N ARG A 207 -1.65 13.15 7.35
CA ARG A 207 -2.63 13.15 8.45
C ARG A 207 -3.72 14.21 8.23
N ALA A 208 -3.35 15.43 7.89
CA ALA A 208 -4.28 16.54 7.65
C ALA A 208 -5.23 16.28 6.48
N ALA A 209 -4.78 15.53 5.45
CA ALA A 209 -5.62 15.11 4.33
C ALA A 209 -6.61 13.99 4.71
N GLY A 210 -6.59 13.48 5.94
CA GLY A 210 -7.53 12.48 6.46
C GLY A 210 -7.20 11.04 6.03
N TYR A 211 -5.95 10.74 5.70
CA TYR A 211 -5.52 9.34 5.58
C TYR A 211 -5.39 8.72 6.98
N HIS A 212 -5.84 7.50 7.14
CA HIS A 212 -5.78 6.78 8.41
C HIS A 212 -4.41 6.18 8.69
N TYR A 213 -3.63 5.90 7.63
CA TYR A 213 -2.27 5.39 7.75
C TYR A 213 -1.39 5.83 6.58
N GLY A 214 -0.06 5.79 6.81
CA GLY A 214 0.94 6.01 5.78
C GLY A 214 1.96 4.87 5.77
N CYS A 215 2.33 4.40 4.59
CA CYS A 215 3.35 3.36 4.40
C CYS A 215 4.68 3.97 3.98
N ALA A 216 5.72 3.71 4.78
CA ALA A 216 7.11 4.02 4.48
C ALA A 216 7.89 2.76 4.07
N ILE A 217 9.19 2.89 3.93
CA ILE A 217 10.10 1.77 3.74
C ILE A 217 10.74 1.35 5.08
N TRP A 218 11.37 0.19 5.09
CA TRP A 218 12.20 -0.27 6.21
C TRP A 218 13.33 0.75 6.48
N ARG A 219 13.51 1.12 7.77
CA ARG A 219 14.43 2.16 8.24
C ARG A 219 14.02 3.59 7.90
N SER A 220 12.72 3.85 7.79
CA SER A 220 12.24 5.24 7.83
C SER A 220 12.76 5.94 9.08
N PRO A 221 13.15 7.23 8.99
CA PRO A 221 13.53 8.02 10.15
C PRO A 221 12.36 8.25 11.13
N LEU A 222 11.14 8.15 10.61
CA LEU A 222 9.92 8.31 11.40
C LEU A 222 9.21 6.97 11.58
N THR A 223 8.46 6.85 12.67
CA THR A 223 7.64 5.69 13.02
C THR A 223 6.23 6.14 13.41
N GLY A 224 5.29 5.19 13.44
CA GLY A 224 3.92 5.46 13.83
C GLY A 224 2.91 5.13 12.74
N PRO A 225 1.62 5.44 12.96
CA PRO A 225 0.54 5.08 12.03
C PRO A 225 0.73 5.62 10.61
N HIS A 226 1.34 6.81 10.49
CA HIS A 226 1.58 7.47 9.21
C HIS A 226 3.01 7.27 8.67
N ALA A 227 3.78 6.32 9.25
CA ALA A 227 5.11 5.93 8.74
C ALA A 227 5.35 4.42 8.99
N LEU A 228 4.42 3.58 8.58
CA LEU A 228 4.46 2.13 8.79
C LEU A 228 5.60 1.51 7.97
N PRO A 229 6.52 0.77 8.62
CA PRO A 229 7.65 0.17 7.92
C PRO A 229 7.20 -1.05 7.11
N ARG A 230 7.73 -1.19 5.90
CA ARG A 230 7.47 -2.32 5.01
C ARG A 230 8.76 -3.03 4.60
N SER A 231 8.66 -4.32 4.35
CA SER A 231 9.77 -5.14 3.85
C SER A 231 9.65 -5.30 2.34
N PHE A 232 10.62 -4.78 1.60
CA PHE A 232 10.71 -5.00 0.15
C PHE A 232 10.81 -6.49 -0.18
N VAL A 233 10.08 -6.93 -1.22
CA VAL A 233 10.14 -8.28 -1.79
C VAL A 233 10.35 -8.19 -3.29
N GLY A 234 11.44 -8.79 -3.76
CA GLY A 234 11.82 -8.81 -5.17
C GLY A 234 11.92 -10.22 -5.75
N ASP A 235 12.31 -10.30 -7.01
CA ASP A 235 12.43 -11.56 -7.76
C ASP A 235 13.46 -12.53 -7.17
N ARG A 236 14.50 -11.99 -6.48
CA ARG A 236 15.53 -12.79 -5.81
C ARG A 236 15.06 -13.41 -4.49
N ASP A 237 13.88 -13.06 -4.00
CA ASP A 237 13.35 -13.55 -2.72
C ASP A 237 12.61 -14.88 -2.87
N GLY A 238 13.38 -15.96 -2.94
CA GLY A 238 12.86 -17.32 -2.80
C GLY A 238 12.56 -17.68 -1.34
N SER A 239 12.11 -18.92 -1.11
CA SER A 239 11.65 -19.41 0.21
C SER A 239 12.65 -19.18 1.36
N LEU A 240 13.96 -19.33 1.10
CA LEU A 240 14.99 -19.12 2.12
C LEU A 240 15.11 -17.65 2.52
N ARG A 241 15.12 -16.73 1.53
CA ARG A 241 15.20 -15.29 1.81
C ARG A 241 13.92 -14.76 2.48
N LEU A 242 12.76 -15.24 2.05
CA LEU A 242 11.50 -14.91 2.72
C LEU A 242 11.51 -15.38 4.19
N ARG A 243 12.01 -16.60 4.44
CA ARG A 243 12.18 -17.10 5.80
C ARG A 243 13.14 -16.23 6.61
N ALA A 244 14.28 -15.82 6.05
CA ALA A 244 15.22 -14.93 6.73
C ALA A 244 14.60 -13.55 7.02
N LYS A 245 13.86 -12.96 6.08
CA LYS A 245 13.11 -11.71 6.29
C LYS A 245 12.07 -11.86 7.38
N TRP A 246 11.33 -12.97 7.39
CA TRP A 246 10.35 -13.30 8.42
C TRP A 246 10.97 -13.37 9.82
N TYR A 247 12.07 -14.12 9.99
CA TYR A 247 12.78 -14.21 11.27
C TYR A 247 13.34 -12.86 11.71
N ARG A 248 13.99 -12.13 10.80
CA ARG A 248 14.52 -10.79 11.11
C ARG A 248 13.43 -9.82 11.56
N TYR A 249 12.24 -9.91 10.99
CA TYR A 249 11.10 -9.12 11.40
C TYR A 249 10.70 -9.46 12.85
N HIS A 250 10.65 -10.74 13.22
CA HIS A 250 10.24 -11.19 14.57
C HIS A 250 11.32 -11.01 15.63
N LEU A 251 12.62 -11.02 15.28
CA LEU A 251 13.71 -10.81 16.22
C LEU A 251 13.96 -9.34 16.60
N ARG A 252 13.34 -8.40 15.89
CA ARG A 252 13.50 -6.96 16.12
C ARG A 252 12.31 -6.29 16.80
N ARG A 253 11.48 -7.11 17.41
CA ARG A 253 10.32 -6.70 18.21
C ARG A 253 10.67 -6.53 19.67
#